data_835e801bff0af3ec7d8a93ab82c13f4a
#
_entry.id   835e801bff0af3ec7d8a93ab82c13f4a
#
_cell.length_a   1.000
_cell.length_b   1.000
_cell.length_c   1.000
_cell.angle_alpha   90.00
_cell.angle_beta   90.00
_cell.angle_gamma   90.00
#
_symmetry.space_group_name_H-M   'P 1'
#
loop_
_entity.id
_entity.type
_entity.pdbx_description
1 polymer ?
#
loop_
_entity_poly.entity_id
_entity_poly.type
_entity_poly.pdbx_seq_one_letter_code
_entity_poly.pdbx_strand_id
1 'polypeptide(L)'
;MNKNFFKILAAGIIAILFSFTFIPKKTKLYIIGDSTAANKEEKAYPETGWGMALQSYFKADVTVDNRALNGRSTKSFRAEKRWDPILAELNPGDYVFIEFGHNDEKVDKPAVGVSLADFKINLVNYVKETRSKKAFPVLLTPISRRSFKNGVLLDSHGDYPRITRQVADSLGVPLIDMLVKTESLLNRLGEEPSIKLFNYVDSGNVNYPNGKKDNTHLSPEGAKQIAGLVVKGIKELKLSLVKSLK
;
A
#
# COMPACT_ATOMS: atom_id res chain seq x y z
N MET A 1 29.52 46.69 70.25
CA MET A 1 28.66 45.49 70.31
C MET A 1 27.81 45.51 69.07
N ASN A 2 28.26 44.82 67.98
CA ASN A 2 27.57 44.78 66.69
C ASN A 2 26.94 43.44 66.50
N LYS A 3 25.63 43.41 66.35
CA LYS A 3 24.89 42.17 65.99
C LYS A 3 24.72 42.18 64.48
N ASN A 4 25.47 41.30 63.78
CA ASN A 4 25.31 41.03 62.38
C ASN A 4 24.07 40.18 62.13
N PHE A 5 23.08 40.75 61.44
CA PHE A 5 21.94 40.05 60.91
C PHE A 5 22.33 39.39 59.57
N PHE A 6 22.52 38.08 59.55
CA PHE A 6 22.62 37.32 58.31
C PHE A 6 21.22 37.15 57.72
N LYS A 7 20.94 37.82 56.62
CA LYS A 7 19.76 37.55 55.80
C LYS A 7 20.12 36.44 54.83
N ILE A 8 19.63 35.21 55.07
CA ILE A 8 19.70 34.08 54.14
C ILE A 8 18.64 34.33 53.11
N LEU A 9 19.08 34.68 51.89
CA LEU A 9 18.23 34.77 50.68
C LEU A 9 18.03 33.33 50.15
N ALA A 10 16.91 32.70 50.50
CA ALA A 10 16.53 31.42 49.92
C ALA A 10 16.05 31.67 48.46
N ALA A 11 16.96 31.46 47.49
CA ALA A 11 16.61 31.42 46.08
C ALA A 11 15.88 30.11 45.79
N GLY A 12 14.56 30.16 45.78
CA GLY A 12 13.72 29.04 45.33
C GLY A 12 13.90 28.83 43.82
N ILE A 13 14.67 27.82 43.44
CA ILE A 13 14.73 27.33 42.06
C ILE A 13 13.43 26.61 41.79
N ILE A 14 12.46 27.29 41.15
CA ILE A 14 11.28 26.63 40.59
C ILE A 14 11.75 25.89 39.34
N ALA A 15 12.04 24.60 39.48
CA ALA A 15 12.24 23.71 38.35
C ALA A 15 10.88 23.51 37.68
N ILE A 16 10.62 24.27 36.61
CA ILE A 16 9.48 24.02 35.72
C ILE A 16 9.79 22.72 34.97
N LEU A 17 9.28 21.59 35.49
CA LEU A 17 9.24 20.32 34.79
C LEU A 17 8.28 20.49 33.61
N PHE A 18 8.81 20.89 32.45
CA PHE A 18 8.09 20.72 31.20
C PHE A 18 7.92 19.21 30.98
N SER A 19 6.83 18.66 31.47
CA SER A 19 6.36 17.35 31.05
C SER A 19 6.03 17.44 29.57
N PHE A 20 7.02 17.18 28.71
CA PHE A 20 6.74 16.89 27.30
C PHE A 20 5.89 15.63 27.29
N THR A 21 4.59 15.79 27.25
CA THR A 21 3.70 14.70 26.88
C THR A 21 4.08 14.31 25.46
N PHE A 22 4.86 13.25 25.34
CA PHE A 22 5.20 12.64 24.06
C PHE A 22 3.90 12.05 23.52
N ILE A 23 3.12 12.86 22.79
CA ILE A 23 2.00 12.32 22.01
C ILE A 23 2.67 11.51 20.91
N PRO A 24 2.55 10.19 20.91
CA PRO A 24 3.17 9.38 19.87
C PRO A 24 2.59 9.84 18.53
N LYS A 25 3.47 10.33 17.66
CA LYS A 25 3.07 10.77 16.32
C LYS A 25 2.45 9.59 15.59
N LYS A 26 1.17 9.72 15.21
CA LYS A 26 0.52 8.72 14.38
C LYS A 26 1.26 8.61 13.05
N THR A 27 1.67 7.42 12.67
CA THR A 27 2.27 7.14 11.37
C THR A 27 1.16 7.01 10.34
N LYS A 28 1.26 7.73 9.23
CA LYS A 28 0.40 7.49 8.07
C LYS A 28 1.07 6.47 7.14
N LEU A 29 0.27 5.54 6.66
CA LEU A 29 0.65 4.59 5.62
C LEU A 29 -0.22 4.88 4.41
N TYR A 30 0.36 5.58 3.43
CA TYR A 30 -0.30 5.83 2.16
C TYR A 30 -0.17 4.61 1.24
N ILE A 31 -1.25 4.29 0.54
CA ILE A 31 -1.24 3.30 -0.55
C ILE A 31 -1.51 4.04 -1.83
N ILE A 32 -0.59 3.96 -2.78
CA ILE A 32 -0.80 4.40 -4.16
C ILE A 32 -0.76 3.20 -5.08
N GLY A 33 -1.68 3.17 -6.05
CA GLY A 33 -1.84 1.99 -6.90
C GLY A 33 -3.09 2.05 -7.75
N ASP A 34 -3.48 0.89 -8.22
CA ASP A 34 -4.60 0.71 -9.13
C ASP A 34 -5.86 0.12 -8.48
N SER A 35 -6.73 -0.49 -9.29
CA SER A 35 -8.02 -1.02 -8.86
C SER A 35 -7.93 -2.18 -7.87
N THR A 36 -6.83 -2.90 -7.84
CA THR A 36 -6.67 -4.06 -6.95
C THR A 36 -6.53 -3.64 -5.48
N ALA A 37 -5.95 -2.46 -5.25
CA ALA A 37 -5.81 -1.86 -3.92
C ALA A 37 -6.91 -0.84 -3.59
N ALA A 38 -7.53 -0.22 -4.60
CA ALA A 38 -8.40 0.96 -4.47
C ALA A 38 -9.63 0.74 -3.58
N ASN A 39 -10.06 1.81 -2.92
CA ASN A 39 -11.38 1.86 -2.29
C ASN A 39 -12.47 1.71 -3.35
N LYS A 40 -13.55 0.99 -3.00
CA LYS A 40 -14.68 0.76 -3.88
C LYS A 40 -15.90 1.52 -3.40
N GLU A 41 -16.66 2.06 -4.35
CA GLU A 41 -17.96 2.62 -4.08
C GLU A 41 -18.96 1.50 -3.79
N GLU A 42 -20.03 1.80 -3.06
CA GLU A 42 -21.06 0.84 -2.68
C GLU A 42 -21.67 0.09 -3.88
N LYS A 43 -21.87 0.80 -5.00
CA LYS A 43 -22.37 0.21 -6.26
C LYS A 43 -21.43 -0.83 -6.90
N ALA A 44 -20.19 -0.94 -6.44
CA ALA A 44 -19.23 -1.96 -6.91
C ALA A 44 -19.18 -3.18 -5.96
N TYR A 45 -19.84 -3.12 -4.80
CA TYR A 45 -19.84 -4.25 -3.87
C TYR A 45 -20.45 -5.52 -4.52
N PRO A 46 -19.84 -6.72 -4.34
CA PRO A 46 -18.80 -7.08 -3.36
C PRO A 46 -17.34 -6.83 -3.80
N GLU A 47 -17.07 -6.19 -4.94
CA GLU A 47 -15.70 -5.86 -5.32
C GLU A 47 -15.02 -5.05 -4.21
N THR A 48 -13.84 -5.49 -3.77
CA THR A 48 -13.12 -4.90 -2.62
C THR A 48 -11.64 -4.81 -2.95
N GLY A 49 -11.02 -3.64 -2.74
CA GLY A 49 -9.57 -3.51 -2.86
C GLY A 49 -8.84 -4.00 -1.60
N TRP A 50 -7.65 -4.60 -1.75
CA TRP A 50 -6.89 -5.08 -0.59
C TRP A 50 -6.52 -3.93 0.38
N GLY A 51 -6.35 -2.71 -0.14
CA GLY A 51 -6.08 -1.54 0.69
C GLY A 51 -7.21 -1.20 1.66
N MET A 52 -8.47 -1.52 1.32
CA MET A 52 -9.62 -1.34 2.22
C MET A 52 -9.53 -2.24 3.46
N ALA A 53 -8.96 -3.44 3.30
CA ALA A 53 -8.86 -4.41 4.40
C ALA A 53 -7.64 -4.14 5.30
N LEU A 54 -6.63 -3.41 4.83
CA LEU A 54 -5.34 -3.30 5.49
C LEU A 54 -5.40 -2.61 6.86
N GLN A 55 -6.26 -1.59 7.04
CA GLN A 55 -6.41 -0.90 8.33
C GLN A 55 -6.78 -1.85 9.47
N SER A 56 -7.52 -2.91 9.18
CA SER A 56 -7.97 -3.87 10.21
C SER A 56 -6.81 -4.59 10.92
N TYR A 57 -5.64 -4.64 10.31
CA TYR A 57 -4.43 -5.27 10.85
C TYR A 57 -3.58 -4.35 11.72
N PHE A 58 -3.87 -3.04 11.73
CA PHE A 58 -3.10 -2.06 12.50
C PHE A 58 -3.84 -1.57 13.74
N LYS A 59 -3.07 -1.23 14.77
CA LYS A 59 -3.51 -0.47 15.94
C LYS A 59 -3.79 0.98 15.56
N ALA A 60 -4.30 1.77 16.50
CA ALA A 60 -4.70 3.16 16.27
C ALA A 60 -3.54 4.15 16.05
N ASP A 61 -2.30 3.73 16.27
CA ASP A 61 -1.08 4.50 16.03
C ASP A 61 -0.63 4.52 14.56
N VAL A 62 -1.22 3.65 13.71
CA VAL A 62 -1.07 3.70 12.24
C VAL A 62 -2.42 3.97 11.59
N THR A 63 -2.45 4.96 10.71
CA THR A 63 -3.62 5.26 9.85
C THR A 63 -3.27 4.90 8.41
N VAL A 64 -4.05 3.97 7.83
CA VAL A 64 -3.94 3.63 6.40
C VAL A 64 -4.73 4.65 5.58
N ASP A 65 -4.04 5.41 4.75
CA ASP A 65 -4.62 6.37 3.80
C ASP A 65 -4.53 5.78 2.38
N ASN A 66 -5.59 5.08 1.99
CA ASN A 66 -5.64 4.42 0.70
C ASN A 66 -6.04 5.40 -0.41
N ARG A 67 -5.06 5.83 -1.18
CA ARG A 67 -5.19 6.75 -2.32
C ARG A 67 -5.13 6.01 -3.67
N ALA A 68 -5.05 4.69 -3.70
CA ALA A 68 -5.12 3.90 -4.92
C ALA A 68 -6.45 4.15 -5.66
N LEU A 69 -6.44 4.10 -6.99
CA LEU A 69 -7.62 4.39 -7.78
C LEU A 69 -7.75 3.48 -9.00
N ASN A 70 -9.00 3.07 -9.25
CA ASN A 70 -9.36 2.20 -10.38
C ASN A 70 -8.79 2.69 -11.71
N GLY A 71 -8.14 1.79 -12.46
CA GLY A 71 -7.67 2.05 -13.81
C GLY A 71 -6.38 2.89 -13.93
N ARG A 72 -5.73 3.25 -12.81
CA ARG A 72 -4.53 4.08 -12.86
C ARG A 72 -3.27 3.25 -13.03
N SER A 73 -2.39 3.80 -13.84
CA SER A 73 -1.00 3.38 -14.02
C SER A 73 -0.06 4.37 -13.32
N THR A 74 1.23 4.05 -13.27
CA THR A 74 2.25 4.99 -12.77
C THR A 74 2.21 6.34 -13.49
N LYS A 75 1.91 6.33 -14.81
CA LYS A 75 1.79 7.52 -15.65
C LYS A 75 0.51 8.30 -15.37
N SER A 76 -0.65 7.65 -15.45
CA SER A 76 -1.94 8.33 -15.35
C SER A 76 -2.18 8.87 -13.93
N PHE A 77 -1.70 8.19 -12.89
CA PHE A 77 -1.78 8.68 -11.51
C PHE A 77 -1.05 10.03 -11.33
N ARG A 78 0.10 10.20 -12.00
CA ARG A 78 0.84 11.47 -12.03
C ARG A 78 0.17 12.51 -12.91
N ALA A 79 -0.21 12.14 -14.14
CA ALA A 79 -0.82 13.05 -15.11
C ALA A 79 -2.11 13.70 -14.55
N GLU A 80 -2.87 12.96 -13.75
CA GLU A 80 -4.07 13.45 -13.06
C GLU A 80 -3.75 14.20 -11.75
N LYS A 81 -2.47 14.50 -11.48
CA LYS A 81 -2.00 15.21 -10.27
C LYS A 81 -2.43 14.55 -8.94
N ARG A 82 -2.65 13.24 -8.94
CA ARG A 82 -3.07 12.49 -7.73
C ARG A 82 -1.94 12.30 -6.74
N TRP A 83 -0.71 12.33 -7.23
CA TRP A 83 0.48 12.24 -6.39
C TRP A 83 0.79 13.54 -5.63
N ASP A 84 0.51 14.70 -6.24
CA ASP A 84 0.89 16.01 -5.70
C ASP A 84 0.35 16.25 -4.27
N PRO A 85 -0.95 16.02 -3.97
CA PRO A 85 -1.45 16.22 -2.61
C PRO A 85 -0.83 15.23 -1.61
N ILE A 86 -0.57 13.98 -2.02
CA ILE A 86 0.09 13.01 -1.15
C ILE A 86 1.49 13.49 -0.80
N LEU A 87 2.27 13.91 -1.80
CA LEU A 87 3.62 14.44 -1.61
C LEU A 87 3.62 15.68 -0.71
N ALA A 88 2.61 16.54 -0.81
CA ALA A 88 2.47 17.71 0.06
C ALA A 88 2.16 17.34 1.52
N GLU A 89 1.35 16.29 1.74
CA GLU A 89 0.93 15.82 3.06
C GLU A 89 1.97 14.95 3.78
N LEU A 90 2.93 14.34 3.04
CA LEU A 90 3.92 13.43 3.59
C LEU A 90 4.76 14.08 4.68
N ASN A 91 4.87 13.38 5.80
CA ASN A 91 5.72 13.76 6.93
C ASN A 91 6.87 12.77 7.13
N PRO A 92 7.97 13.19 7.78
CA PRO A 92 9.02 12.27 8.18
C PRO A 92 8.48 11.12 9.02
N GLY A 93 8.82 9.88 8.62
CA GLY A 93 8.38 8.67 9.29
C GLY A 93 7.09 8.04 8.72
N ASP A 94 6.38 8.72 7.81
CA ASP A 94 5.26 8.12 7.09
C ASP A 94 5.74 7.06 6.09
N TYR A 95 4.84 6.19 5.67
CA TYR A 95 5.11 5.15 4.66
C TYR A 95 4.32 5.39 3.39
N VAL A 96 4.90 5.04 2.24
CA VAL A 96 4.19 4.98 0.96
C VAL A 96 4.38 3.59 0.36
N PHE A 97 3.28 2.84 0.30
CA PHE A 97 3.22 1.55 -0.40
C PHE A 97 2.83 1.83 -1.84
N ILE A 98 3.66 1.38 -2.78
CA ILE A 98 3.56 1.69 -4.21
C ILE A 98 3.34 0.39 -4.97
N GLU A 99 2.10 0.17 -5.43
CA GLU A 99 1.71 -1.00 -6.21
C GLU A 99 1.09 -0.59 -7.54
N PHE A 100 1.80 -0.81 -8.63
CA PHE A 100 1.33 -0.59 -10.00
C PHE A 100 1.76 -1.74 -10.91
N GLY A 101 1.16 -1.80 -12.10
CA GLY A 101 1.46 -2.80 -13.12
C GLY A 101 0.24 -3.14 -13.97
N HIS A 102 -0.90 -3.48 -13.36
CA HIS A 102 -2.11 -3.95 -14.05
C HIS A 102 -2.62 -3.04 -15.18
N ASN A 103 -2.31 -1.74 -15.14
CA ASN A 103 -2.69 -0.79 -16.19
C ASN A 103 -1.50 -0.33 -17.00
N ASP A 104 -0.30 -0.29 -16.40
CA ASP A 104 0.94 0.04 -17.08
C ASP A 104 1.20 -0.91 -18.25
N GLU A 105 0.93 -2.20 -18.08
CA GLU A 105 1.12 -3.24 -19.10
C GLU A 105 0.17 -3.12 -20.31
N LYS A 106 -0.87 -2.29 -20.25
CA LYS A 106 -1.83 -2.05 -21.34
C LYS A 106 -1.25 -1.07 -22.35
N VAL A 107 -0.11 -1.41 -22.95
CA VAL A 107 0.66 -0.52 -23.86
C VAL A 107 -0.13 -0.11 -25.10
N ASP A 108 -1.15 -0.87 -25.48
CA ASP A 108 -2.12 -0.55 -26.52
C ASP A 108 -3.09 0.58 -26.14
N LYS A 109 -3.13 0.99 -24.87
CA LYS A 109 -3.96 2.07 -24.34
C LYS A 109 -3.12 3.29 -23.97
N PRO A 110 -2.90 4.26 -24.87
CA PRO A 110 -1.96 5.37 -24.67
C PRO A 110 -2.22 6.22 -23.41
N ALA A 111 -3.47 6.27 -22.95
CA ALA A 111 -3.83 7.05 -21.75
C ALA A 111 -3.26 6.45 -20.44
N VAL A 112 -3.08 5.14 -20.40
CA VAL A 112 -2.64 4.42 -19.20
C VAL A 112 -1.40 3.57 -19.43
N GLY A 113 -1.25 2.96 -20.61
CA GLY A 113 -0.12 2.10 -20.94
C GLY A 113 1.21 2.83 -20.86
N VAL A 114 2.23 2.13 -20.40
CA VAL A 114 3.56 2.67 -20.11
C VAL A 114 4.62 1.67 -20.59
N SER A 115 5.63 2.14 -21.31
CA SER A 115 6.76 1.30 -21.67
C SER A 115 7.50 0.81 -20.41
N LEU A 116 8.22 -0.31 -20.49
CA LEU A 116 9.02 -0.80 -19.36
C LEU A 116 10.07 0.24 -18.89
N ALA A 117 10.62 1.02 -19.83
CA ALA A 117 11.57 2.09 -19.53
C ALA A 117 10.90 3.22 -18.74
N ASP A 118 9.74 3.71 -19.17
CA ASP A 118 9.00 4.76 -18.49
C ASP A 118 8.41 4.28 -17.16
N PHE A 119 7.97 3.02 -17.09
CA PHE A 119 7.54 2.39 -15.84
C PHE A 119 8.65 2.44 -14.78
N LYS A 120 9.88 2.06 -15.19
CA LYS A 120 11.06 2.17 -14.33
C LYS A 120 11.30 3.61 -13.86
N ILE A 121 11.27 4.57 -14.79
CA ILE A 121 11.46 5.99 -14.47
C ILE A 121 10.42 6.48 -13.47
N ASN A 122 9.15 6.14 -13.69
CA ASN A 122 8.05 6.54 -12.81
C ASN A 122 8.21 5.97 -11.40
N LEU A 123 8.56 4.68 -11.26
CA LEU A 123 8.82 4.07 -9.95
C LEU A 123 9.99 4.74 -9.23
N VAL A 124 11.10 4.99 -9.94
CA VAL A 124 12.27 5.70 -9.40
C VAL A 124 11.87 7.08 -8.87
N ASN A 125 11.02 7.81 -9.60
CA ASN A 125 10.56 9.14 -9.21
C ASN A 125 9.69 9.07 -7.94
N TYR A 126 8.72 8.15 -7.84
CA TYR A 126 7.92 7.96 -6.62
C TYR A 126 8.81 7.68 -5.40
N VAL A 127 9.81 6.81 -5.57
CA VAL A 127 10.77 6.47 -4.50
C VAL A 127 11.56 7.69 -4.06
N LYS A 128 12.18 8.42 -5.00
CA LYS A 128 13.01 9.60 -4.70
C LYS A 128 12.20 10.72 -4.04
N GLU A 129 11.02 11.00 -4.54
CA GLU A 129 10.13 12.03 -4.02
C GLU A 129 9.62 11.67 -2.61
N THR A 130 9.27 10.41 -2.37
CA THR A 130 8.93 9.92 -1.03
C THR A 130 10.08 10.14 -0.05
N ARG A 131 11.30 9.75 -0.44
CA ARG A 131 12.51 9.94 0.38
C ARG A 131 12.86 11.41 0.64
N SER A 132 12.57 12.30 -0.32
CA SER A 132 12.79 13.75 -0.14
C SER A 132 11.99 14.33 1.03
N LYS A 133 10.88 13.70 1.38
CA LYS A 133 10.04 14.04 2.54
C LYS A 133 10.45 13.30 3.83
N LYS A 134 11.56 12.56 3.82
CA LYS A 134 11.99 11.69 4.91
C LYS A 134 10.94 10.63 5.28
N ALA A 135 10.09 10.26 4.32
CA ALA A 135 9.14 9.16 4.39
C ALA A 135 9.76 7.88 3.81
N PHE A 136 9.17 6.73 4.11
CA PHE A 136 9.67 5.41 3.75
C PHE A 136 8.89 4.83 2.56
N PRO A 137 9.47 4.78 1.35
CA PRO A 137 8.87 4.05 0.24
C PRO A 137 9.00 2.55 0.44
N VAL A 138 7.96 1.81 0.08
CA VAL A 138 7.95 0.35 -0.04
C VAL A 138 7.35 0.01 -1.39
N LEU A 139 8.09 -0.71 -2.23
CA LEU A 139 7.60 -1.17 -3.51
C LEU A 139 6.85 -2.49 -3.33
N LEU A 140 5.75 -2.64 -4.06
CA LEU A 140 5.00 -3.87 -4.17
C LEU A 140 4.91 -4.26 -5.65
N THR A 141 5.20 -5.53 -5.99
CA THR A 141 4.83 -6.03 -7.32
C THR A 141 3.31 -6.15 -7.42
N PRO A 142 2.72 -6.03 -8.63
CA PRO A 142 1.29 -6.25 -8.79
C PRO A 142 0.90 -7.66 -8.31
N ILE A 143 -0.32 -7.82 -7.79
CA ILE A 143 -0.85 -9.13 -7.42
C ILE A 143 -1.15 -9.95 -8.68
N SER A 144 -1.04 -11.29 -8.61
CA SER A 144 -1.39 -12.16 -9.74
C SER A 144 -2.88 -12.09 -10.06
N ARG A 145 -3.22 -12.09 -11.36
CA ARG A 145 -4.58 -12.43 -11.80
C ARG A 145 -4.82 -13.93 -11.65
N ARG A 146 -6.07 -14.31 -11.53
CA ARG A 146 -6.50 -15.72 -11.56
C ARG A 146 -6.54 -16.22 -13.02
N SER A 147 -5.37 -16.29 -13.65
CA SER A 147 -5.23 -16.65 -15.06
C SER A 147 -4.91 -18.15 -15.21
N PHE A 148 -5.82 -19.01 -14.80
CA PHE A 148 -5.64 -20.46 -14.97
C PHE A 148 -6.01 -20.91 -16.38
N LYS A 149 -5.24 -21.90 -16.90
CA LYS A 149 -5.55 -22.65 -18.10
C LYS A 149 -5.20 -24.11 -17.85
N ASN A 150 -6.21 -24.98 -17.90
CA ASN A 150 -6.07 -26.42 -17.63
C ASN A 150 -5.37 -26.71 -16.29
N GLY A 151 -5.75 -26.00 -15.24
CA GLY A 151 -5.18 -26.14 -13.89
C GLY A 151 -3.82 -25.50 -13.67
N VAL A 152 -3.22 -24.88 -14.69
CA VAL A 152 -1.92 -24.21 -14.61
C VAL A 152 -2.13 -22.69 -14.53
N LEU A 153 -1.59 -22.05 -13.51
CA LEU A 153 -1.59 -20.60 -13.39
C LEU A 153 -0.57 -19.99 -14.36
N LEU A 154 -1.05 -19.08 -15.22
CA LEU A 154 -0.22 -18.42 -16.21
C LEU A 154 0.27 -17.06 -15.72
N ASP A 155 1.44 -16.65 -16.20
CA ASP A 155 1.92 -15.27 -16.02
C ASP A 155 0.89 -14.27 -16.54
N SER A 156 0.64 -13.24 -15.75
CA SER A 156 -0.35 -12.22 -16.06
C SER A 156 0.22 -10.81 -16.19
N HIS A 157 1.54 -10.63 -16.02
CA HIS A 157 2.16 -9.30 -15.93
C HIS A 157 3.45 -9.12 -16.74
N GLY A 158 3.96 -10.19 -17.38
CA GLY A 158 5.19 -10.13 -18.16
C GLY A 158 6.35 -9.53 -17.35
N ASP A 159 7.02 -8.56 -17.93
CA ASP A 159 8.25 -7.97 -17.35
C ASP A 159 8.02 -6.88 -16.29
N TYR A 160 6.80 -6.39 -16.07
CA TYR A 160 6.56 -5.29 -15.12
C TYR A 160 7.00 -5.62 -13.68
N PRO A 161 6.71 -6.81 -13.12
CA PRO A 161 7.21 -7.17 -11.79
C PRO A 161 8.73 -7.26 -11.73
N ARG A 162 9.39 -7.70 -12.83
CA ARG A 162 10.86 -7.73 -12.91
C ARG A 162 11.44 -6.32 -12.80
N ILE A 163 10.83 -5.33 -13.48
CA ILE A 163 11.25 -3.94 -13.37
C ILE A 163 11.08 -3.42 -11.93
N THR A 164 9.95 -3.74 -11.27
CA THR A 164 9.75 -3.34 -9.87
C THR A 164 10.84 -3.89 -8.95
N ARG A 165 11.22 -5.16 -9.11
CA ARG A 165 12.33 -5.79 -8.37
C ARG A 165 13.67 -5.09 -8.64
N GLN A 166 13.96 -4.79 -9.91
CA GLN A 166 15.19 -4.08 -10.30
C GLN A 166 15.26 -2.67 -9.68
N VAL A 167 14.17 -1.92 -9.64
CA VAL A 167 14.13 -0.60 -8.99
C VAL A 167 14.35 -0.74 -7.49
N ALA A 168 13.70 -1.72 -6.85
CA ALA A 168 13.87 -1.97 -5.42
C ALA A 168 15.32 -2.26 -5.07
N ASP A 169 15.95 -3.17 -5.81
CA ASP A 169 17.36 -3.54 -5.62
C ASP A 169 18.30 -2.36 -5.85
N SER A 170 18.19 -1.70 -7.02
CA SER A 170 19.08 -0.60 -7.41
C SER A 170 19.04 0.62 -6.48
N LEU A 171 17.90 0.84 -5.80
CA LEU A 171 17.71 1.97 -4.88
C LEU A 171 17.76 1.54 -3.41
N GLY A 172 17.96 0.26 -3.11
CA GLY A 172 17.89 -0.28 -1.74
C GLY A 172 16.55 0.06 -1.09
N VAL A 173 15.42 -0.20 -1.78
CA VAL A 173 14.06 0.04 -1.28
C VAL A 173 13.47 -1.29 -0.84
N PRO A 174 12.82 -1.35 0.34
CA PRO A 174 12.06 -2.55 0.72
C PRO A 174 11.06 -2.95 -0.35
N LEU A 175 11.02 -4.25 -0.68
CA LEU A 175 10.10 -4.83 -1.66
C LEU A 175 9.25 -5.91 -1.02
N ILE A 176 7.94 -5.79 -1.12
CA ILE A 176 7.01 -6.89 -0.86
C ILE A 176 6.64 -7.50 -2.22
N ASP A 177 7.18 -8.67 -2.51
CA ASP A 177 6.91 -9.37 -3.77
C ASP A 177 5.52 -10.01 -3.76
N MET A 178 4.51 -9.18 -4.06
CA MET A 178 3.11 -9.61 -4.02
C MET A 178 2.77 -10.59 -5.13
N LEU A 179 3.45 -10.52 -6.29
CA LEU A 179 3.24 -11.49 -7.36
C LEU A 179 3.55 -12.90 -6.85
N VAL A 180 4.77 -13.12 -6.33
CA VAL A 180 5.18 -14.44 -5.82
C VAL A 180 4.27 -14.92 -4.69
N LYS A 181 3.87 -14.02 -3.78
CA LYS A 181 2.99 -14.37 -2.66
C LYS A 181 1.60 -14.76 -3.12
N THR A 182 1.05 -14.07 -4.10
CA THR A 182 -0.31 -14.35 -4.63
C THR A 182 -0.31 -15.55 -5.55
N GLU A 183 0.71 -15.76 -6.39
CA GLU A 183 0.88 -16.97 -7.17
C GLU A 183 0.98 -18.20 -6.27
N SER A 184 1.78 -18.13 -5.20
CA SER A 184 1.86 -19.22 -4.21
C SER A 184 0.51 -19.50 -3.55
N LEU A 185 -0.28 -18.48 -3.24
CA LEU A 185 -1.64 -18.64 -2.70
C LEU A 185 -2.56 -19.32 -3.71
N LEU A 186 -2.57 -18.83 -4.95
CA LEU A 186 -3.45 -19.36 -6.01
C LEU A 186 -3.10 -20.81 -6.40
N ASN A 187 -1.80 -21.11 -6.55
CA ASN A 187 -1.34 -22.47 -6.83
C ASN A 187 -1.68 -23.47 -5.71
N ARG A 188 -1.59 -23.02 -4.44
CA ARG A 188 -1.98 -23.86 -3.30
C ARG A 188 -3.48 -24.11 -3.24
N LEU A 189 -4.30 -23.14 -3.60
CA LEU A 189 -5.76 -23.29 -3.63
C LEU A 189 -6.23 -24.09 -4.85
N GLY A 190 -5.58 -23.91 -5.99
CA GLY A 190 -6.02 -24.44 -7.26
C GLY A 190 -7.06 -23.57 -7.96
N GLU A 191 -7.41 -23.95 -9.19
CA GLU A 191 -8.25 -23.15 -10.09
C GLU A 191 -9.63 -22.87 -9.47
N GLU A 192 -10.41 -23.91 -9.17
CA GLU A 192 -11.78 -23.74 -8.68
C GLU A 192 -11.86 -23.10 -7.27
N PRO A 193 -11.12 -23.60 -6.25
CA PRO A 193 -11.22 -23.03 -4.90
C PRO A 193 -10.73 -21.57 -4.79
N SER A 194 -9.92 -21.10 -5.74
CA SER A 194 -9.45 -19.71 -5.76
C SER A 194 -10.49 -18.69 -6.23
N ILE A 195 -11.58 -19.14 -6.87
CA ILE A 195 -12.68 -18.27 -7.34
C ILE A 195 -13.19 -17.36 -6.22
N LYS A 196 -13.34 -17.88 -5.02
CA LYS A 196 -13.85 -17.14 -3.86
C LYS A 196 -13.04 -15.91 -3.47
N LEU A 197 -11.78 -15.81 -3.90
CA LEU A 197 -10.92 -14.66 -3.66
C LEU A 197 -11.17 -13.52 -4.65
N PHE A 198 -11.90 -13.79 -5.71
CA PHE A 198 -12.11 -12.83 -6.80
C PHE A 198 -13.58 -12.42 -6.90
N ASN A 199 -13.84 -11.35 -7.66
CA ASN A 199 -15.19 -10.77 -7.77
C ASN A 199 -16.07 -11.61 -8.71
N TYR A 200 -16.44 -12.79 -8.21
CA TYR A 200 -17.43 -13.65 -8.84
C TYR A 200 -18.76 -13.49 -8.12
N VAL A 201 -19.77 -13.09 -8.86
CA VAL A 201 -21.09 -12.77 -8.33
C VAL A 201 -22.13 -13.44 -9.20
N ASP A 202 -23.10 -14.14 -8.58
CA ASP A 202 -24.20 -14.75 -9.28
C ASP A 202 -25.18 -13.69 -9.82
N SER A 203 -25.94 -14.08 -10.86
CA SER A 203 -27.01 -13.24 -11.38
C SER A 203 -28.08 -12.95 -10.32
N GLY A 204 -28.73 -11.80 -10.42
CA GLY A 204 -29.74 -11.34 -9.45
C GLY A 204 -29.15 -10.51 -8.31
N ASN A 205 -27.83 -10.31 -8.24
CA ASN A 205 -27.24 -9.36 -7.29
C ASN A 205 -27.60 -7.92 -7.68
N VAL A 206 -27.89 -7.06 -6.67
CA VAL A 206 -28.31 -5.68 -6.90
C VAL A 206 -27.32 -4.85 -7.72
N ASN A 207 -26.01 -5.06 -7.50
CA ASN A 207 -24.94 -4.35 -8.22
C ASN A 207 -24.52 -5.07 -9.51
N TYR A 208 -24.82 -6.34 -9.65
CA TYR A 208 -24.48 -7.20 -10.79
C TYR A 208 -25.67 -8.06 -11.23
N PRO A 209 -26.74 -7.44 -11.79
CA PRO A 209 -27.97 -8.18 -12.14
C PRO A 209 -27.74 -9.38 -13.06
N ASN A 210 -26.75 -9.28 -13.96
CA ASN A 210 -26.37 -10.34 -14.90
C ASN A 210 -25.24 -11.25 -14.37
N GLY A 211 -24.87 -11.10 -13.09
CA GLY A 211 -23.71 -11.74 -12.51
C GLY A 211 -22.38 -11.12 -12.96
N LYS A 212 -21.28 -11.58 -12.38
CA LYS A 212 -19.91 -11.15 -12.71
C LYS A 212 -18.96 -12.33 -12.59
N LYS A 213 -18.03 -12.44 -13.53
CA LYS A 213 -16.87 -13.34 -13.44
C LYS A 213 -15.62 -12.52 -13.70
N ASP A 214 -14.89 -12.20 -12.65
CA ASP A 214 -13.73 -11.31 -12.73
C ASP A 214 -12.51 -11.97 -12.09
N ASN A 215 -11.51 -12.23 -12.90
CA ASN A 215 -10.26 -12.88 -12.49
C ASN A 215 -9.16 -11.89 -12.03
N THR A 216 -9.50 -10.61 -11.90
CA THR A 216 -8.55 -9.55 -11.54
C THR A 216 -8.91 -8.87 -10.21
N HIS A 217 -10.18 -8.47 -10.07
CA HIS A 217 -10.63 -7.74 -8.88
C HIS A 217 -11.06 -8.70 -7.79
N LEU A 218 -10.88 -8.29 -6.55
CA LEU A 218 -11.03 -9.16 -5.39
C LEU A 218 -12.45 -9.10 -4.80
N SER A 219 -12.84 -10.20 -4.17
CA SER A 219 -13.94 -10.28 -3.21
C SER A 219 -13.51 -9.72 -1.84
N PRO A 220 -14.43 -9.52 -0.88
CA PRO A 220 -14.07 -9.15 0.50
C PRO A 220 -13.11 -10.17 1.16
N GLU A 221 -13.31 -11.48 0.91
CA GLU A 221 -12.41 -12.53 1.39
C GLU A 221 -11.04 -12.41 0.75
N GLY A 222 -10.99 -12.22 -0.58
CA GLY A 222 -9.74 -12.00 -1.31
C GLY A 222 -8.99 -10.79 -0.82
N ALA A 223 -9.65 -9.64 -0.69
CA ALA A 223 -9.05 -8.42 -0.19
C ALA A 223 -8.42 -8.60 1.19
N LYS A 224 -9.12 -9.30 2.11
CA LYS A 224 -8.60 -9.62 3.44
C LYS A 224 -7.37 -10.54 3.36
N GLN A 225 -7.40 -11.59 2.54
CA GLN A 225 -6.27 -12.50 2.39
C GLN A 225 -5.05 -11.80 1.78
N ILE A 226 -5.25 -10.98 0.73
CA ILE A 226 -4.17 -10.22 0.10
C ILE A 226 -3.56 -9.20 1.08
N ALA A 227 -4.39 -8.46 1.84
CA ALA A 227 -3.90 -7.58 2.91
C ALA A 227 -3.08 -8.35 3.96
N GLY A 228 -3.49 -9.58 4.30
CA GLY A 228 -2.72 -10.48 5.16
C GLY A 228 -1.34 -10.84 4.59
N LEU A 229 -1.24 -11.02 3.25
CA LEU A 229 0.05 -11.24 2.59
C LEU A 229 0.94 -9.98 2.62
N VAL A 230 0.36 -8.79 2.49
CA VAL A 230 1.09 -7.52 2.68
C VAL A 230 1.64 -7.45 4.11
N VAL A 231 0.83 -7.77 5.12
CA VAL A 231 1.25 -7.80 6.53
C VAL A 231 2.37 -8.83 6.75
N LYS A 232 2.29 -9.99 6.11
CA LYS A 232 3.38 -10.97 6.12
C LYS A 232 4.67 -10.38 5.57
N GLY A 233 4.60 -9.66 4.45
CA GLY A 233 5.74 -8.95 3.87
C GLY A 233 6.32 -7.87 4.81
N ILE A 234 5.47 -7.10 5.49
CA ILE A 234 5.90 -6.12 6.52
C ILE A 234 6.72 -6.82 7.61
N LYS A 235 6.29 -8.00 8.08
CA LYS A 235 6.99 -8.79 9.10
C LYS A 235 8.32 -9.36 8.57
N GLU A 236 8.32 -9.93 7.37
CA GLU A 236 9.52 -10.50 6.73
C GLU A 236 10.62 -9.44 6.53
N LEU A 237 10.23 -8.23 6.11
CA LEU A 237 11.12 -7.09 5.92
C LEU A 237 11.50 -6.38 7.24
N LYS A 238 10.91 -6.79 8.37
CA LYS A 238 11.13 -6.18 9.70
C LYS A 238 10.91 -4.66 9.68
N LEU A 239 9.94 -4.19 8.89
CA LEU A 239 9.62 -2.76 8.86
C LEU A 239 9.17 -2.30 10.26
N SER A 240 9.44 -1.04 10.64
CA SER A 240 9.05 -0.53 11.97
C SER A 240 7.54 -0.61 12.23
N LEU A 241 6.73 -0.69 11.18
CA LEU A 241 5.28 -0.94 11.21
C LEU A 241 4.89 -2.23 11.95
N VAL A 242 5.80 -3.22 12.09
CA VAL A 242 5.54 -4.48 12.82
C VAL A 242 5.08 -4.21 14.26
N LYS A 243 5.60 -3.16 14.92
CA LYS A 243 5.26 -2.79 16.29
C LYS A 243 3.81 -2.35 16.46
N SER A 244 3.21 -1.89 15.39
CA SER A 244 1.84 -1.38 15.32
C SER A 244 0.83 -2.40 14.77
N LEU A 245 1.26 -3.62 14.47
CA LEU A 245 0.34 -4.70 14.09
C LEU A 245 -0.43 -5.22 15.32
N LYS A 246 -1.69 -5.64 15.05
CA LYS A 246 -2.54 -6.32 16.04
C LYS A 246 -2.12 -7.77 16.25
#